data_000b91f5a0dd648cb36fa78e8313391f
#
_entry.id   000b91f5a0dd648cb36fa78e8313391f
#
_cell.length_a   1.000
_cell.length_b   1.000
_cell.length_c   1.000
_cell.angle_alpha   90.00
_cell.angle_beta   90.00
_cell.angle_gamma   90.00
#
_symmetry.space_group_name_H-M   'P 1'
#
loop_
_entity.id
_entity.type
_entity.pdbx_description
1 polymer ?
#
loop_
_entity_poly.entity_id
_entity_poly.type
_entity_poly.pdbx_seq_one_letter_code
_entity_poly.pdbx_strand_id
1 'polypeptide(L)'
;MAEILFLEDEVTIREVLTEYMNVAGHKVTECGNGNEAVERLKERKFNLAVLDIRVPGISGLKVLEYIRTELKSDMGVIMLTAYEDINTQVEAFNFFADDYITKPASPIILLKRIEVLLRRISDDVKIKDSSLVIDDKAYRAYYEGKDLNLTVSEFLLIKTLHDSPNQVLSREQLILSIFNEDYIGNDRIIDAHVKNLRKKLPVNVIDTVIGIGYRWKED
;
A
#
# COMPACT_ATOMS: atom_id res chain seq x y z
N MET A 1 6.24 13.30 -13.53
CA MET A 1 5.51 14.35 -12.79
C MET A 1 4.09 13.88 -12.60
N ALA A 2 3.58 13.82 -11.37
CA ALA A 2 2.22 13.39 -11.07
C ALA A 2 1.51 14.45 -10.21
N GLU A 3 0.18 14.56 -10.38
CA GLU A 3 -0.71 15.37 -9.52
C GLU A 3 -1.11 14.50 -8.32
N ILE A 4 -0.75 14.90 -7.11
CA ILE A 4 -0.99 14.16 -5.87
C ILE A 4 -1.92 14.96 -4.96
N LEU A 5 -3.00 14.33 -4.46
CA LEU A 5 -3.79 14.85 -3.36
C LEU A 5 -3.17 14.38 -2.05
N PHE A 6 -2.88 15.29 -1.13
CA PHE A 6 -2.32 14.94 0.18
C PHE A 6 -3.21 15.46 1.31
N LEU A 7 -3.78 14.55 2.09
CA LEU A 7 -4.66 14.82 3.22
C LEU A 7 -3.94 14.48 4.53
N GLU A 8 -3.64 15.50 5.33
CA GLU A 8 -2.97 15.41 6.63
C GLU A 8 -3.35 16.66 7.43
N ASP A 9 -3.83 16.52 8.64
CA ASP A 9 -4.25 17.66 9.47
C ASP A 9 -3.08 18.30 10.24
N GLU A 10 -2.04 17.54 10.57
CA GLU A 10 -0.87 18.06 11.26
C GLU A 10 0.01 18.86 10.30
N VAL A 11 0.03 20.19 10.48
CA VAL A 11 0.71 21.15 9.59
C VAL A 11 2.18 20.78 9.35
N THR A 12 2.92 20.45 10.41
CA THR A 12 4.35 20.14 10.34
C THR A 12 4.62 18.91 9.50
N ILE A 13 3.83 17.83 9.68
CA ILE A 13 3.94 16.60 8.89
C ILE A 13 3.58 16.89 7.44
N ARG A 14 2.50 17.64 7.22
CA ARG A 14 2.02 17.99 5.89
C ARG A 14 3.08 18.78 5.10
N GLU A 15 3.64 19.82 5.69
CA GLU A 15 4.68 20.64 5.06
C GLU A 15 5.92 19.83 4.70
N VAL A 16 6.44 19.04 5.63
CA VAL A 16 7.63 18.21 5.41
C VAL A 16 7.40 17.19 4.29
N LEU A 17 6.33 16.40 4.34
CA LEU A 17 6.08 15.39 3.33
C LEU A 17 5.76 16.00 1.95
N THR A 18 5.07 17.15 1.93
CA THR A 18 4.81 17.91 0.70
C THR A 18 6.11 18.36 0.05
N GLU A 19 7.05 18.90 0.84
CA GLU A 19 8.35 19.33 0.31
C GLU A 19 9.12 18.18 -0.33
N TYR A 20 9.18 17.01 0.32
CA TYR A 20 9.83 15.83 -0.24
C TYR A 20 9.19 15.39 -1.55
N MET A 21 7.84 15.36 -1.63
CA MET A 21 7.11 14.99 -2.86
C MET A 21 7.35 16.02 -3.99
N ASN A 22 7.40 17.33 -3.66
CA ASN A 22 7.68 18.37 -4.64
C ASN A 22 9.13 18.31 -5.16
N VAL A 23 10.12 18.04 -4.29
CA VAL A 23 11.53 17.83 -4.68
C VAL A 23 11.67 16.62 -5.58
N ALA A 24 10.86 15.56 -5.37
CA ALA A 24 10.80 14.40 -6.25
C ALA A 24 10.11 14.68 -7.61
N GLY A 25 9.67 15.91 -7.86
CA GLY A 25 9.09 16.33 -9.14
C GLY A 25 7.59 16.07 -9.28
N HIS A 26 6.88 15.84 -8.18
CA HIS A 26 5.42 15.76 -8.18
C HIS A 26 4.80 17.15 -7.89
N LYS A 27 3.51 17.30 -8.15
CA LYS A 27 2.73 18.48 -7.80
C LYS A 27 1.69 18.10 -6.75
N VAL A 28 1.83 18.65 -5.56
CA VAL A 28 1.01 18.30 -4.41
C VAL A 28 -0.09 19.31 -4.18
N THR A 29 -1.30 18.81 -3.92
CA THR A 29 -2.43 19.58 -3.40
C THR A 29 -2.66 19.16 -1.97
N GLU A 30 -2.35 20.07 -1.08
CA GLU A 30 -2.51 19.88 0.36
C GLU A 30 -3.96 20.08 0.79
N CYS A 31 -4.44 19.24 1.71
CA CYS A 31 -5.72 19.36 2.38
C CYS A 31 -5.54 19.10 3.87
N GLY A 32 -6.07 19.98 4.71
CA GLY A 32 -6.01 19.86 6.17
C GLY A 32 -7.21 19.12 6.79
N ASN A 33 -8.22 18.79 6.00
CA ASN A 33 -9.41 18.07 6.44
C ASN A 33 -10.07 17.32 5.27
N GLY A 34 -10.87 16.30 5.60
CA GLY A 34 -11.47 15.44 4.58
C GLY A 34 -12.51 16.11 3.71
N ASN A 35 -13.21 17.16 4.19
CA ASN A 35 -14.17 17.91 3.36
C ASN A 35 -13.46 18.63 2.22
N GLU A 36 -12.35 19.29 2.54
CA GLU A 36 -11.50 19.95 1.55
C GLU A 36 -10.99 18.94 0.51
N ALA A 37 -10.53 17.77 0.96
CA ALA A 37 -10.08 16.72 0.05
C ALA A 37 -11.17 16.30 -0.96
N VAL A 38 -12.41 16.11 -0.50
CA VAL A 38 -13.55 15.79 -1.38
C VAL A 38 -13.85 16.94 -2.37
N GLU A 39 -13.77 18.20 -1.95
CA GLU A 39 -13.96 19.35 -2.83
C GLU A 39 -12.90 19.38 -3.93
N ARG A 40 -11.61 19.20 -3.58
CA ARG A 40 -10.52 19.14 -4.56
C ARG A 40 -10.69 17.99 -5.56
N LEU A 41 -11.17 16.83 -5.09
CA LEU A 41 -11.44 15.68 -5.94
C LEU A 41 -12.58 15.92 -6.95
N LYS A 42 -13.53 16.81 -6.64
CA LYS A 42 -14.59 17.24 -7.58
C LYS A 42 -14.08 18.22 -8.63
N GLU A 43 -13.11 19.07 -8.26
CA GLU A 43 -12.61 20.15 -9.13
C GLU A 43 -11.66 19.63 -10.21
N ARG A 44 -10.84 18.59 -9.89
CA ARG A 44 -9.79 18.11 -10.80
C ARG A 44 -9.41 16.64 -10.56
N LYS A 45 -8.74 16.06 -11.55
CA LYS A 45 -8.22 14.70 -11.47
C LYS A 45 -6.83 14.67 -10.82
N PHE A 46 -6.58 13.61 -10.08
CA PHE A 46 -5.29 13.28 -9.49
C PHE A 46 -4.81 11.92 -9.98
N ASN A 47 -3.48 11.73 -9.99
CA ASN A 47 -2.87 10.43 -10.30
C ASN A 47 -2.82 9.53 -9.07
N LEU A 48 -2.67 10.14 -7.88
CA LEU A 48 -2.52 9.45 -6.62
C LEU A 48 -3.06 10.31 -5.47
N ALA A 49 -3.60 9.66 -4.44
CA ALA A 49 -3.90 10.29 -3.17
C ALA A 49 -3.10 9.65 -2.03
N VAL A 50 -2.58 10.48 -1.13
CA VAL A 50 -2.02 10.09 0.17
C VAL A 50 -2.99 10.60 1.23
N LEU A 51 -3.60 9.70 2.00
CA LEU A 51 -4.69 10.03 2.89
C LEU A 51 -4.39 9.59 4.32
N ASP A 52 -4.30 10.55 5.25
CA ASP A 52 -4.37 10.20 6.66
C ASP A 52 -5.79 9.77 7.02
N ILE A 53 -5.89 8.70 7.78
CA ILE A 53 -7.16 8.14 8.25
C ILE A 53 -7.86 9.10 9.23
N ARG A 54 -7.07 9.67 10.17
CA ARG A 54 -7.62 10.48 11.26
C ARG A 54 -7.44 11.96 11.00
N VAL A 55 -8.40 12.56 10.34
CA VAL A 55 -8.44 14.00 10.06
C VAL A 55 -9.78 14.61 10.47
N PRO A 56 -9.85 15.92 10.72
CA PRO A 56 -11.10 16.63 10.96
C PRO A 56 -12.08 16.52 9.79
N GLY A 57 -13.37 16.55 10.09
CA GLY A 57 -14.44 16.45 9.11
C GLY A 57 -14.67 15.02 8.65
N ILE A 58 -14.59 14.78 7.34
CA ILE A 58 -14.70 13.44 6.74
C ILE A 58 -13.38 12.71 6.93
N SER A 59 -13.40 11.49 7.50
CA SER A 59 -12.17 10.70 7.69
C SER A 59 -11.54 10.30 6.35
N GLY A 60 -10.22 10.06 6.32
CA GLY A 60 -9.54 9.57 5.11
C GLY A 60 -10.13 8.28 4.54
N LEU A 61 -10.68 7.41 5.38
CA LEU A 61 -11.42 6.22 4.94
C LEU A 61 -12.67 6.58 4.13
N LYS A 62 -13.41 7.58 4.56
CA LYS A 62 -14.59 8.06 3.84
C LYS A 62 -14.20 8.78 2.55
N VAL A 63 -13.05 9.44 2.52
CA VAL A 63 -12.49 10.00 1.27
C VAL A 63 -12.11 8.88 0.30
N LEU A 64 -11.48 7.80 0.78
CA LEU A 64 -11.20 6.60 -0.03
C LEU A 64 -12.48 5.97 -0.57
N GLU A 65 -13.49 5.76 0.29
CA GLU A 65 -14.81 5.26 -0.12
C GLU A 65 -15.39 6.12 -1.25
N TYR A 66 -15.39 7.45 -1.09
CA TYR A 66 -15.84 8.40 -2.11
C TYR A 66 -15.08 8.25 -3.44
N ILE A 67 -13.75 8.11 -3.41
CA ILE A 67 -12.93 7.89 -4.61
C ILE A 67 -13.37 6.61 -5.35
N ARG A 68 -13.63 5.53 -4.62
CA ARG A 68 -13.96 4.22 -5.22
C ARG A 68 -15.42 4.10 -5.65
N THR A 69 -16.36 4.60 -4.85
CA THR A 69 -17.79 4.41 -5.08
C THR A 69 -18.42 5.51 -5.92
N GLU A 70 -18.14 6.78 -5.60
CA GLU A 70 -18.76 7.93 -6.28
C GLU A 70 -17.99 8.35 -7.51
N LEU A 71 -16.67 8.53 -7.40
CA LEU A 71 -15.85 8.90 -8.56
C LEU A 71 -15.52 7.70 -9.45
N LYS A 72 -15.66 6.47 -8.96
CA LYS A 72 -15.31 5.22 -9.66
C LYS A 72 -13.89 5.30 -10.26
N SER A 73 -12.97 5.87 -9.49
CA SER A 73 -11.61 6.17 -9.95
C SER A 73 -10.64 5.07 -9.52
N ASP A 74 -9.79 4.65 -10.47
CA ASP A 74 -8.69 3.69 -10.27
C ASP A 74 -7.38 4.40 -9.89
N MET A 75 -7.43 5.66 -9.51
CA MET A 75 -6.23 6.37 -9.05
C MET A 75 -5.60 5.67 -7.85
N GLY A 76 -4.27 5.69 -7.76
CA GLY A 76 -3.56 5.10 -6.63
C GLY A 76 -3.92 5.77 -5.30
N VAL A 77 -4.11 4.99 -4.23
CA VAL A 77 -4.36 5.52 -2.89
C VAL A 77 -3.44 4.86 -1.87
N ILE A 78 -2.64 5.69 -1.19
CA ILE A 78 -1.85 5.31 -0.02
C ILE A 78 -2.55 5.84 1.22
N MET A 79 -2.81 4.95 2.18
CA MET A 79 -3.33 5.36 3.49
C MET A 79 -2.20 5.56 4.49
N LEU A 80 -2.22 6.68 5.21
CA LEU A 80 -1.39 6.87 6.40
C LEU A 80 -2.20 6.47 7.63
N THR A 81 -1.64 5.61 8.48
CA THR A 81 -2.37 5.06 9.62
C THR A 81 -1.53 5.08 10.89
N ALA A 82 -2.15 5.43 12.02
CA ALA A 82 -1.52 5.24 13.32
C ALA A 82 -1.48 3.74 13.66
N TYR A 83 -0.41 3.32 14.35
CA TYR A 83 -0.13 1.94 14.69
C TYR A 83 -1.24 1.23 15.49
N GLU A 84 -1.99 1.95 16.32
CA GLU A 84 -2.98 1.38 17.25
C GLU A 84 -4.31 0.96 16.60
N ASP A 85 -4.48 1.20 15.30
CA ASP A 85 -5.77 1.08 14.61
C ASP A 85 -5.88 -0.17 13.71
N ILE A 86 -5.59 -1.36 14.26
CA ILE A 86 -5.71 -2.63 13.51
C ILE A 86 -7.12 -2.83 12.93
N ASN A 87 -8.17 -2.42 13.63
CA ASN A 87 -9.55 -2.53 13.14
C ASN A 87 -9.80 -1.57 11.98
N THR A 88 -9.28 -0.36 12.05
CA THR A 88 -9.37 0.65 11.00
C THR A 88 -8.54 0.26 9.77
N GLN A 89 -7.42 -0.44 9.95
CA GLN A 89 -6.67 -1.03 8.84
C GLN A 89 -7.49 -2.10 8.11
N VAL A 90 -8.21 -2.95 8.84
CA VAL A 90 -9.08 -3.97 8.25
C VAL A 90 -10.23 -3.33 7.45
N GLU A 91 -10.81 -2.23 7.93
CA GLU A 91 -11.83 -1.47 7.19
C GLU A 91 -11.24 -0.85 5.92
N ALA A 92 -10.07 -0.23 6.01
CA ALA A 92 -9.40 0.36 4.86
C ALA A 92 -9.04 -0.70 3.80
N PHE A 93 -8.66 -1.93 4.19
CA PHE A 93 -8.49 -3.05 3.28
C PHE A 93 -9.78 -3.44 2.54
N ASN A 94 -10.94 -3.29 3.18
CA ASN A 94 -12.23 -3.56 2.54
C ASN A 94 -12.61 -2.49 1.49
N PHE A 95 -12.02 -1.29 1.55
CA PHE A 95 -12.26 -0.19 0.61
C PHE A 95 -11.21 -0.08 -0.51
N PHE A 96 -10.38 -1.12 -0.74
CA PHE A 96 -9.45 -1.18 -1.87
C PHE A 96 -8.42 -0.03 -1.91
N ALA A 97 -7.78 0.29 -0.78
CA ALA A 97 -6.56 1.09 -0.82
C ALA A 97 -5.42 0.29 -1.48
N ASP A 98 -4.56 0.96 -2.24
CA ASP A 98 -3.47 0.29 -2.96
C ASP A 98 -2.26 0.04 -2.07
N ASP A 99 -2.05 0.85 -1.04
CA ASP A 99 -0.99 0.64 -0.05
C ASP A 99 -1.28 1.34 1.29
N TYR A 100 -0.49 0.97 2.32
CA TYR A 100 -0.57 1.50 3.68
C TYR A 100 0.82 1.81 4.21
N ILE A 101 0.93 2.95 4.90
CA ILE A 101 2.16 3.35 5.61
C ILE A 101 1.77 3.68 7.05
N THR A 102 2.45 3.03 8.01
CA THR A 102 2.28 3.34 9.42
C THR A 102 2.99 4.64 9.78
N LYS A 103 2.35 5.47 10.59
CA LYS A 103 2.97 6.67 11.16
C LYS A 103 3.89 6.29 12.33
N PRO A 104 5.07 6.94 12.48
CA PRO A 104 5.56 8.06 11.68
C PRO A 104 6.00 7.64 10.27
N ALA A 105 5.49 8.33 9.24
CA ALA A 105 5.78 8.03 7.86
C ALA A 105 7.15 8.55 7.45
N SER A 106 8.09 7.66 7.12
CA SER A 106 9.38 8.04 6.53
C SER A 106 9.15 8.65 5.14
N PRO A 107 9.65 9.89 4.86
CA PRO A 107 9.51 10.52 3.55
C PRO A 107 10.09 9.67 2.42
N ILE A 108 11.20 8.98 2.67
CA ILE A 108 11.88 8.12 1.68
C ILE A 108 11.01 6.91 1.34
N ILE A 109 10.37 6.29 2.34
CA ILE A 109 9.46 5.17 2.14
C ILE A 109 8.23 5.63 1.36
N LEU A 110 7.64 6.77 1.75
CA LEU A 110 6.49 7.34 1.05
C LEU A 110 6.81 7.59 -0.44
N LEU A 111 7.94 8.20 -0.76
CA LEU A 111 8.35 8.45 -2.15
C LEU A 111 8.52 7.15 -2.94
N LYS A 112 9.14 6.12 -2.36
CA LYS A 112 9.26 4.81 -3.03
C LYS A 112 7.89 4.19 -3.32
N ARG A 113 6.94 4.28 -2.38
CA ARG A 113 5.58 3.75 -2.55
C ARG A 113 4.81 4.50 -3.64
N ILE A 114 4.94 5.84 -3.66
CA ILE A 114 4.39 6.69 -4.72
C ILE A 114 4.94 6.29 -6.08
N GLU A 115 6.26 6.15 -6.20
CA GLU A 115 6.91 5.74 -7.46
C GLU A 115 6.37 4.41 -7.98
N VAL A 116 6.27 3.42 -7.09
CA VAL A 116 5.76 2.08 -7.43
C VAL A 116 4.33 2.13 -7.92
N LEU A 117 3.43 2.85 -7.22
CA LEU A 117 2.02 2.96 -7.62
C LEU A 117 1.86 3.70 -8.95
N LEU A 118 2.60 4.79 -9.15
CA LEU A 118 2.56 5.53 -10.43
C LEU A 118 3.05 4.68 -11.61
N ARG A 119 4.04 3.80 -11.39
CA ARG A 119 4.53 2.87 -12.41
C ARG A 119 3.48 1.81 -12.76
N ARG A 120 2.74 1.28 -11.76
CA ARG A 120 1.64 0.33 -11.97
C ARG A 120 0.53 0.86 -12.88
N ILE A 121 0.25 2.15 -12.82
CA ILE A 121 -0.82 2.80 -13.61
C ILE A 121 -0.43 2.90 -15.09
N SER A 122 0.89 2.86 -15.41
CA SER A 122 1.40 3.08 -16.76
C SER A 122 1.66 1.81 -17.58
N ASP A 123 1.72 0.62 -16.96
CA ASP A 123 2.16 -0.61 -17.65
C ASP A 123 1.06 -1.68 -17.72
N ASP A 124 0.48 -1.86 -18.92
CA ASP A 124 -0.36 -3.02 -19.28
C ASP A 124 0.51 -4.18 -19.77
N VAL A 125 0.94 -5.07 -18.87
CA VAL A 125 1.72 -6.27 -19.22
C VAL A 125 0.79 -7.44 -19.50
N LYS A 126 0.82 -7.98 -20.72
CA LYS A 126 0.14 -9.24 -21.10
C LYS A 126 1.04 -10.42 -20.78
N ILE A 127 0.81 -11.11 -19.69
CA ILE A 127 1.51 -12.34 -19.32
C ILE A 127 0.69 -13.55 -19.78
N LYS A 128 1.35 -14.44 -20.54
CA LYS A 128 0.78 -15.72 -20.98
C LYS A 128 1.52 -16.85 -20.24
N ASP A 129 1.20 -17.09 -18.98
CA ASP A 129 1.78 -18.25 -18.29
C ASP A 129 0.74 -18.88 -17.34
N SER A 130 0.84 -20.19 -17.12
CA SER A 130 -0.05 -20.98 -16.28
C SER A 130 0.44 -21.11 -14.83
N SER A 131 1.45 -20.36 -14.43
CA SER A 131 2.07 -20.37 -13.11
C SER A 131 1.99 -19.01 -12.43
N LEU A 132 2.44 -18.94 -11.18
CA LEU A 132 2.67 -17.68 -10.49
C LEU A 132 3.87 -16.97 -11.12
N VAL A 133 3.66 -15.75 -11.59
CA VAL A 133 4.69 -14.88 -12.15
C VAL A 133 4.82 -13.63 -11.30
N ILE A 134 6.03 -13.33 -10.84
CA ILE A 134 6.36 -12.12 -10.08
C ILE A 134 7.09 -11.15 -10.99
N ASP A 135 6.49 -10.00 -11.28
CA ASP A 135 7.09 -8.92 -12.05
C ASP A 135 7.66 -7.87 -11.11
N ASP A 136 8.97 -7.97 -10.88
CA ASP A 136 9.71 -7.06 -10.01
C ASP A 136 9.72 -5.61 -10.51
N LYS A 137 9.65 -5.42 -11.83
CA LYS A 137 9.72 -4.07 -12.43
C LYS A 137 8.39 -3.35 -12.25
N ALA A 138 7.29 -4.07 -12.46
CA ALA A 138 5.95 -3.53 -12.30
C ALA A 138 5.44 -3.64 -10.84
N TYR A 139 6.15 -4.34 -9.95
CA TYR A 139 5.67 -4.68 -8.60
C TYR A 139 4.29 -5.36 -8.61
N ARG A 140 4.09 -6.26 -9.58
CA ARG A 140 2.87 -7.03 -9.77
C ARG A 140 3.14 -8.52 -9.69
N ALA A 141 2.14 -9.26 -9.26
CA ALA A 141 2.15 -10.71 -9.34
C ALA A 141 0.91 -11.19 -10.07
N TYR A 142 1.10 -12.20 -10.92
CA TYR A 142 0.06 -12.77 -11.75
C TYR A 142 -0.05 -14.27 -11.47
N TYR A 143 -1.26 -14.78 -11.53
CA TYR A 143 -1.51 -16.21 -11.49
C TYR A 143 -2.40 -16.59 -12.68
N GLU A 144 -1.95 -17.56 -13.50
CA GLU A 144 -2.62 -17.92 -14.77
C GLU A 144 -2.94 -16.70 -15.64
N GLY A 145 -2.01 -15.75 -15.71
CA GLY A 145 -2.14 -14.53 -16.50
C GLY A 145 -3.07 -13.46 -15.92
N LYS A 146 -3.66 -13.69 -14.73
CA LYS A 146 -4.51 -12.72 -14.04
C LYS A 146 -3.71 -11.97 -12.98
N ASP A 147 -3.81 -10.63 -12.96
CA ASP A 147 -3.23 -9.81 -11.91
C ASP A 147 -3.88 -10.15 -10.56
N LEU A 148 -3.07 -10.40 -9.55
CA LEU A 148 -3.51 -10.69 -8.19
C LEU A 148 -3.94 -9.43 -7.42
N ASN A 149 -3.77 -8.24 -8.00
CA ASN A 149 -4.12 -6.95 -7.42
C ASN A 149 -3.55 -6.79 -5.99
N LEU A 150 -2.25 -7.07 -5.84
CA LEU A 150 -1.58 -6.97 -4.55
C LEU A 150 -1.29 -5.50 -4.22
N THR A 151 -1.40 -5.13 -2.94
CA THR A 151 -0.78 -3.89 -2.46
C THR A 151 0.75 -3.97 -2.56
N VAL A 152 1.45 -2.86 -2.42
CA VAL A 152 2.93 -2.87 -2.47
C VAL A 152 3.50 -3.72 -1.34
N SER A 153 2.93 -3.63 -0.13
CA SER A 153 3.36 -4.44 1.01
C SER A 153 3.10 -5.94 0.81
N GLU A 154 1.95 -6.31 0.23
CA GLU A 154 1.65 -7.70 -0.14
C GLU A 154 2.57 -8.22 -1.24
N PHE A 155 2.90 -7.37 -2.23
CA PHE A 155 3.87 -7.72 -3.27
C PHE A 155 5.26 -7.96 -2.69
N LEU A 156 5.76 -7.07 -1.83
CA LEU A 156 7.05 -7.26 -1.18
C LEU A 156 7.07 -8.51 -0.30
N LEU A 157 5.96 -8.80 0.39
CA LEU A 157 5.83 -10.01 1.19
C LEU A 157 5.88 -11.28 0.33
N ILE A 158 5.08 -11.37 -0.73
CA ILE A 158 5.09 -12.55 -1.61
C ILE A 158 6.45 -12.73 -2.27
N LYS A 159 7.06 -11.63 -2.75
CA LYS A 159 8.39 -11.67 -3.34
C LYS A 159 9.44 -12.20 -2.36
N THR A 160 9.49 -11.66 -1.14
CA THR A 160 10.47 -12.07 -0.13
C THR A 160 10.32 -13.56 0.23
N LEU A 161 9.09 -14.04 0.36
CA LEU A 161 8.81 -15.45 0.64
C LEU A 161 9.18 -16.34 -0.56
N HIS A 162 8.81 -15.93 -1.77
CA HIS A 162 9.09 -16.68 -3.01
C HIS A 162 10.58 -16.75 -3.33
N ASP A 163 11.35 -15.68 -3.08
CA ASP A 163 12.80 -15.65 -3.28
C ASP A 163 13.57 -16.49 -2.24
N SER A 164 12.89 -16.98 -1.20
CA SER A 164 13.46 -17.82 -0.13
C SER A 164 12.66 -19.13 0.03
N PRO A 165 12.58 -19.96 -1.01
CA PRO A 165 11.75 -21.16 -1.02
C PRO A 165 12.15 -22.15 0.06
N ASN A 166 11.17 -22.74 0.73
CA ASN A 166 11.33 -23.71 1.82
C ASN A 166 12.05 -23.17 3.07
N GLN A 167 12.53 -21.92 3.07
CA GLN A 167 13.10 -21.26 4.24
C GLN A 167 11.98 -20.66 5.11
N VAL A 168 12.10 -20.84 6.44
CA VAL A 168 11.23 -20.15 7.40
C VAL A 168 11.79 -18.76 7.66
N LEU A 169 11.01 -17.73 7.33
CA LEU A 169 11.33 -16.34 7.62
C LEU A 169 10.55 -15.89 8.86
N SER A 170 11.27 -15.29 9.83
CA SER A 170 10.64 -14.73 11.02
C SER A 170 9.79 -13.49 10.66
N ARG A 171 8.86 -13.11 11.55
CA ARG A 171 8.09 -11.88 11.38
C ARG A 171 8.97 -10.64 11.28
N GLU A 172 10.04 -10.58 12.07
CA GLU A 172 11.02 -9.48 12.05
C GLU A 172 11.75 -9.41 10.70
N GLN A 173 12.19 -10.54 10.15
CA GLN A 173 12.82 -10.58 8.83
C GLN A 173 11.86 -10.09 7.74
N LEU A 174 10.58 -10.49 7.80
CA LEU A 174 9.55 -10.04 6.86
C LEU A 174 9.24 -8.55 7.02
N ILE A 175 9.21 -8.03 8.26
CA ILE A 175 9.08 -6.58 8.52
C ILE A 175 10.21 -5.81 7.85
N LEU A 176 11.45 -6.21 8.08
CA LEU A 176 12.62 -5.54 7.50
C LEU A 176 12.57 -5.52 5.96
N SER A 177 12.05 -6.59 5.34
CA SER A 177 11.91 -6.66 3.88
C SER A 177 10.83 -5.74 3.32
N ILE A 178 9.77 -5.44 4.10
CA ILE A 178 8.62 -4.66 3.65
C ILE A 178 8.73 -3.19 4.05
N PHE A 179 9.18 -2.92 5.28
CA PHE A 179 9.13 -1.59 5.92
C PHE A 179 10.50 -0.99 6.20
N ASN A 180 11.60 -1.72 6.02
CA ASN A 180 12.97 -1.38 6.42
C ASN A 180 13.18 -1.27 7.95
N GLU A 181 14.39 -0.84 8.35
CA GLU A 181 14.80 -0.74 9.76
C GLU A 181 14.05 0.35 10.56
N ASP A 182 13.40 1.29 9.89
CA ASP A 182 12.66 2.40 10.51
C ASP A 182 11.26 2.00 11.05
N TYR A 183 10.87 0.74 10.88
CA TYR A 183 9.57 0.28 11.35
C TYR A 183 9.54 0.15 12.87
N ILE A 184 8.79 1.03 13.52
CA ILE A 184 8.53 0.99 14.96
C ILE A 184 7.11 0.45 15.16
N GLY A 185 6.94 -0.87 15.16
CA GLY A 185 5.61 -1.45 15.27
C GLY A 185 5.63 -2.91 15.75
N ASN A 186 4.42 -3.49 15.91
CA ASN A 186 4.27 -4.88 16.33
C ASN A 186 4.42 -5.81 15.13
N ASP A 187 5.14 -6.89 15.29
CA ASP A 187 5.37 -7.92 14.28
C ASP A 187 4.09 -8.60 13.75
N ARG A 188 2.97 -8.48 14.49
CA ARG A 188 1.66 -9.01 14.09
C ARG A 188 1.06 -8.34 12.85
N ILE A 189 1.60 -7.21 12.40
CA ILE A 189 1.18 -6.62 11.12
C ILE A 189 1.41 -7.60 9.96
N ILE A 190 2.46 -8.41 10.05
CA ILE A 190 2.76 -9.46 9.06
C ILE A 190 1.63 -10.49 8.99
N ASP A 191 1.04 -10.85 10.14
CA ASP A 191 -0.08 -11.81 10.18
C ASP A 191 -1.29 -11.29 9.37
N ALA A 192 -1.56 -9.98 9.45
CA ALA A 192 -2.62 -9.35 8.67
C ALA A 192 -2.31 -9.35 7.16
N HIS A 193 -1.08 -8.99 6.77
CA HIS A 193 -0.66 -9.03 5.37
C HIS A 193 -0.68 -10.46 4.81
N VAL A 194 -0.19 -11.46 5.54
CA VAL A 194 -0.27 -12.87 5.13
C VAL A 194 -1.72 -13.33 4.97
N LYS A 195 -2.60 -12.98 5.92
CA LYS A 195 -4.02 -13.31 5.83
C LYS A 195 -4.67 -12.75 4.57
N ASN A 196 -4.36 -11.51 4.22
CA ASN A 196 -4.92 -10.86 3.03
C ASN A 196 -4.30 -11.41 1.74
N LEU A 197 -2.99 -11.63 1.73
CA LEU A 197 -2.30 -12.25 0.60
C LEU A 197 -2.86 -13.64 0.30
N ARG A 198 -3.10 -14.48 1.33
CA ARG A 198 -3.73 -15.80 1.18
C ARG A 198 -5.13 -15.75 0.56
N LYS A 199 -5.90 -14.67 0.76
CA LYS A 199 -7.21 -14.51 0.12
C LYS A 199 -7.12 -14.21 -1.38
N LYS A 200 -6.02 -13.58 -1.81
CA LYS A 200 -5.77 -13.21 -3.20
C LYS A 200 -5.05 -14.31 -3.98
N LEU A 201 -4.31 -15.16 -3.28
CA LEU A 201 -3.66 -16.32 -3.87
C LEU A 201 -4.66 -17.47 -4.09
N PRO A 202 -4.77 -18.02 -5.30
CA PRO A 202 -5.67 -19.15 -5.60
C PRO A 202 -5.14 -20.49 -5.08
N VAL A 203 -3.90 -20.52 -4.60
CA VAL A 203 -3.19 -21.70 -4.10
C VAL A 203 -2.63 -21.47 -2.70
N ASN A 204 -2.55 -22.52 -1.89
CA ASN A 204 -2.02 -22.43 -0.54
C ASN A 204 -0.51 -22.70 -0.50
N VAL A 205 0.28 -21.71 -0.91
CA VAL A 205 1.74 -21.77 -0.99
C VAL A 205 2.47 -21.15 0.19
N ILE A 206 1.75 -20.57 1.14
CA ILE A 206 2.35 -19.94 2.33
C ILE A 206 1.98 -20.74 3.57
N ASP A 207 2.96 -21.38 4.20
CA ASP A 207 2.82 -22.08 5.48
C ASP A 207 3.03 -21.15 6.66
N THR A 208 2.31 -21.41 7.75
CA THR A 208 2.59 -20.83 9.05
C THR A 208 3.42 -21.80 9.87
N VAL A 209 4.61 -21.39 10.30
CA VAL A 209 5.42 -22.11 11.27
C VAL A 209 5.17 -21.50 12.64
N ILE A 210 4.39 -22.20 13.46
CA ILE A 210 3.90 -21.70 14.75
C ILE A 210 5.07 -21.26 15.63
N GLY A 211 4.94 -20.05 16.19
CA GLY A 211 5.95 -19.47 17.08
C GLY A 211 7.19 -18.88 16.38
N ILE A 212 7.34 -19.07 15.05
CA ILE A 212 8.51 -18.61 14.30
C ILE A 212 8.12 -17.57 13.24
N GLY A 213 7.33 -17.98 12.22
CA GLY A 213 7.01 -17.10 11.09
C GLY A 213 6.31 -17.83 9.94
N TYR A 214 6.74 -17.54 8.73
CA TYR A 214 6.12 -18.02 7.50
C TYR A 214 7.15 -18.61 6.54
N ARG A 215 6.68 -19.50 5.67
CA ARG A 215 7.50 -20.19 4.68
C ARG A 215 6.74 -20.30 3.36
N TRP A 216 7.45 -20.09 2.25
CA TRP A 216 6.97 -20.43 0.92
C TRP A 216 7.16 -21.92 0.67
N LYS A 217 6.11 -22.61 0.21
CA LYS A 217 6.20 -23.98 -0.28
C LYS A 217 6.53 -23.94 -1.77
N GLU A 218 7.56 -24.63 -2.17
CA GLU A 218 7.70 -25.10 -3.56
C GLU A 218 6.90 -26.40 -3.72
N ASP A 219 6.09 -26.49 -4.78
CA ASP A 219 5.47 -27.72 -5.23
C ASP A 219 6.47 -28.69 -5.85
#